data_8ab175853dd9d8bf5ee03794ebfab91d
#
_entry.id   8ab175853dd9d8bf5ee03794ebfab91d
#
_cell.length_a   1.000
_cell.length_b   1.000
_cell.length_c   1.000
_cell.angle_alpha   90.00
_cell.angle_beta   90.00
_cell.angle_gamma   90.00
#
_symmetry.space_group_name_H-M   'P 1'
#
loop_
_entity.id
_entity.type
_entity.pdbx_description
1 polymer ?
#
loop_
_entity_poly.entity_id
_entity_poly.type
_entity_poly.pdbx_seq_one_letter_code
_entity_poly.pdbx_strand_id
1 'polypeptide(L)'
;MTASNAPAAAPCLPPINAERLWRRVETLSTFTRPDVPWTRRAFSPEFDQARAWLRAEFEAAGMQVRLDEGGNLVGRLPAAAGSTPRAPISTGSHCDTVMMGGRFDGIIGVLAGIEVAHALHERGIALQHPFEVIDFLSEEPSDYGISCIGSRALSGKLDATMLAARNPQGETLAEGMRRIGARPEALDRPLRGPKGTAAFVELHIEQGPVLEQRGLPIGVVTNIVGIRRVRFTVHGQADHAGTTPMNMRQDALVGAARIIDAASRRASALHGHPHYVVATVGRLSLTPNASNAVPGLVEMMMEVRSDHAGLLDTFPEQLLAEVLPGLQALRVRLVMDEVSRSQPTDCAEPVMQGVEQACAELGYAQMRMPSGAGHDAAYMASTGPMGMIFIPCLHGRSHAPEEWIEPAQLLDGTRVLYQTVRVLDRALAGST
;
A
#
# COMPACT_ATOMS: atom_id res chain seq x y z
N MET A 1 33.73 45.62 5.99
CA MET A 1 32.73 45.39 4.92
C MET A 1 31.78 44.31 5.46
N THR A 2 30.67 44.68 5.96
CA THR A 2 29.62 43.79 6.52
C THR A 2 28.77 43.32 5.33
N ALA A 3 28.84 42.02 5.01
CA ALA A 3 27.99 41.41 4.02
C ALA A 3 26.53 41.42 4.58
N SER A 4 25.65 42.15 3.92
CA SER A 4 24.22 42.16 4.17
C SER A 4 23.65 40.80 3.76
N ASN A 5 23.30 39.93 4.72
CA ASN A 5 22.45 38.78 4.51
C ASN A 5 21.02 39.30 4.24
N ALA A 6 20.65 39.44 2.98
CA ALA A 6 19.24 39.62 2.63
C ALA A 6 18.51 38.31 3.00
N PRO A 7 17.32 38.40 3.65
CA PRO A 7 16.53 37.21 3.96
C PRO A 7 16.17 36.48 2.64
N ALA A 8 16.38 35.20 2.61
CA ALA A 8 15.96 34.38 1.47
C ALA A 8 14.45 34.64 1.22
N ALA A 9 14.08 34.90 -0.02
CA ALA A 9 12.68 35.09 -0.38
C ALA A 9 11.88 33.84 0.06
N ALA A 10 10.73 34.08 0.69
CA ALA A 10 9.85 33.00 1.11
C ALA A 10 9.52 32.10 -0.10
N PRO A 11 9.55 30.78 0.04
CA PRO A 11 9.29 29.86 -1.08
C PRO A 11 7.91 30.14 -1.69
N CYS A 12 7.86 30.24 -3.02
CA CYS A 12 6.59 30.37 -3.73
C CYS A 12 5.84 29.04 -3.64
N LEU A 13 4.83 28.97 -2.79
CA LEU A 13 4.05 27.74 -2.57
C LEU A 13 3.27 27.32 -3.83
N PRO A 14 3.17 26.02 -4.11
CA PRO A 14 2.31 25.48 -5.17
C PRO A 14 0.85 25.97 -5.03
N PRO A 15 0.16 26.25 -6.15
CA PRO A 15 -1.18 26.83 -6.14
C PRO A 15 -2.26 25.78 -5.86
N ILE A 16 -2.10 24.98 -4.82
CA ILE A 16 -3.05 23.95 -4.40
C ILE A 16 -4.21 24.60 -3.66
N ASN A 17 -5.43 24.27 -4.06
CA ASN A 17 -6.64 24.75 -3.41
C ASN A 17 -7.03 23.81 -2.26
N ALA A 18 -6.67 24.20 -1.03
CA ALA A 18 -6.88 23.40 0.17
C ALA A 18 -8.36 23.09 0.44
N GLU A 19 -9.25 24.06 0.20
CA GLU A 19 -10.68 23.89 0.44
C GLU A 19 -11.30 22.89 -0.57
N ARG A 20 -10.95 22.99 -1.85
CA ARG A 20 -11.40 22.07 -2.89
C ARG A 20 -10.91 20.65 -2.62
N LEU A 21 -9.62 20.51 -2.24
CA LEU A 21 -9.01 19.22 -1.92
C LEU A 21 -9.73 18.55 -0.74
N TRP A 22 -9.94 19.29 0.35
CA TRP A 22 -10.63 18.72 1.52
C TRP A 22 -12.08 18.38 1.25
N ARG A 23 -12.81 19.25 0.54
CA ARG A 23 -14.20 18.98 0.11
C ARG A 23 -14.29 17.69 -0.73
N ARG A 24 -13.29 17.40 -1.57
CA ARG A 24 -13.23 16.13 -2.31
C ARG A 24 -13.14 14.92 -1.38
N VAL A 25 -12.33 15.00 -0.33
CA VAL A 25 -12.24 13.94 0.69
C VAL A 25 -13.60 13.75 1.37
N GLU A 26 -14.22 14.83 1.81
CA GLU A 26 -15.54 14.78 2.46
C GLU A 26 -16.59 14.17 1.52
N THR A 27 -16.62 14.60 0.28
CA THR A 27 -17.60 14.10 -0.71
C THR A 27 -17.36 12.62 -1.00
N LEU A 28 -16.12 12.20 -1.27
CA LEU A 28 -15.82 10.80 -1.57
C LEU A 28 -16.14 9.89 -0.37
N SER A 29 -15.97 10.36 0.85
CA SER A 29 -16.31 9.61 2.06
C SER A 29 -17.82 9.36 2.22
N THR A 30 -18.70 10.12 1.54
CA THR A 30 -20.16 9.88 1.58
C THR A 30 -20.58 8.65 0.79
N PHE A 31 -19.76 8.20 -0.17
CA PHE A 31 -20.01 6.94 -0.88
C PHE A 31 -19.54 5.77 -0.01
N THR A 32 -20.34 5.39 0.95
CA THR A 32 -20.06 4.32 1.91
C THR A 32 -21.33 3.55 2.23
N ARG A 33 -21.19 2.31 2.66
CA ARG A 33 -22.33 1.55 3.17
C ARG A 33 -22.95 2.27 4.37
N PRO A 34 -24.29 2.43 4.39
CA PRO A 34 -24.96 3.21 5.46
C PRO A 34 -24.80 2.61 6.85
N ASP A 35 -24.71 1.29 6.93
CA ASP A 35 -24.67 0.49 8.17
C ASP A 35 -23.22 0.19 8.63
N VAL A 36 -22.23 0.34 7.76
CA VAL A 36 -20.83 -0.01 8.03
C VAL A 36 -19.89 1.06 7.47
N PRO A 37 -19.80 2.23 8.11
CA PRO A 37 -18.84 3.24 7.68
C PRO A 37 -17.40 2.81 8.06
N TRP A 38 -16.39 3.12 7.36
CA TRP A 38 -16.29 3.71 6.02
C TRP A 38 -15.99 2.57 5.05
N THR A 39 -17.02 2.04 4.40
CA THR A 39 -16.91 0.81 3.62
C THR A 39 -17.35 1.05 2.18
N ARG A 40 -16.39 0.96 1.26
CA ARG A 40 -16.55 1.07 -0.19
C ARG A 40 -15.72 0.00 -0.88
N ARG A 41 -16.19 -1.23 -0.79
CA ARG A 41 -15.44 -2.34 -1.37
C ARG A 41 -15.47 -2.29 -2.89
N ALA A 42 -14.35 -2.64 -3.53
CA ALA A 42 -14.31 -2.77 -4.98
C ALA A 42 -15.46 -3.66 -5.50
N PHE A 43 -16.00 -3.31 -6.65
CA PHE A 43 -17.15 -3.96 -7.29
C PHE A 43 -18.51 -3.78 -6.58
N SER A 44 -18.59 -3.00 -5.50
CA SER A 44 -19.85 -2.68 -4.82
C SER A 44 -20.58 -1.50 -5.49
N PRO A 45 -21.89 -1.33 -5.23
CA PRO A 45 -22.64 -0.16 -5.72
C PRO A 45 -22.05 1.19 -5.25
N GLU A 46 -21.53 1.24 -4.03
CA GLU A 46 -20.89 2.44 -3.47
C GLU A 46 -19.60 2.77 -4.21
N PHE A 47 -18.85 1.76 -4.62
CA PHE A 47 -17.64 1.90 -5.42
C PHE A 47 -17.97 2.43 -6.84
N ASP A 48 -19.01 1.88 -7.48
CA ASP A 48 -19.45 2.33 -8.79
C ASP A 48 -19.89 3.80 -8.77
N GLN A 49 -20.63 4.21 -7.71
CA GLN A 49 -21.05 5.60 -7.50
C GLN A 49 -19.85 6.53 -7.28
N ALA A 50 -18.91 6.11 -6.44
CA ALA A 50 -17.67 6.84 -6.17
C ALA A 50 -16.86 7.06 -7.45
N ARG A 51 -16.72 6.03 -8.28
CA ARG A 51 -15.98 6.13 -9.55
C ARG A 51 -16.68 6.99 -10.60
N ALA A 52 -18.01 6.97 -10.63
CA ALA A 52 -18.78 7.90 -11.48
C ALA A 52 -18.54 9.35 -11.07
N TRP A 53 -18.50 9.63 -9.76
CA TRP A 53 -18.18 10.95 -9.23
C TRP A 53 -16.71 11.32 -9.51
N LEU A 54 -15.76 10.40 -9.27
CA LEU A 54 -14.33 10.63 -9.56
C LEU A 54 -14.11 10.98 -11.04
N ARG A 55 -14.80 10.30 -11.97
CA ARG A 55 -14.75 10.65 -13.40
C ARG A 55 -15.07 12.11 -13.63
N ALA A 56 -16.13 12.63 -13.03
CA ALA A 56 -16.51 14.04 -13.15
C ALA A 56 -15.45 14.98 -12.56
N GLU A 57 -14.82 14.60 -11.43
CA GLU A 57 -13.74 15.39 -10.83
C GLU A 57 -12.46 15.40 -11.68
N PHE A 58 -12.12 14.29 -12.33
CA PHE A 58 -11.04 14.23 -13.35
C PHE A 58 -11.34 15.18 -14.52
N GLU A 59 -12.56 15.12 -15.06
CA GLU A 59 -12.99 15.98 -16.18
C GLU A 59 -12.98 17.46 -15.78
N ALA A 60 -13.46 17.79 -14.58
CA ALA A 60 -13.41 19.14 -14.03
C ALA A 60 -11.97 19.66 -13.83
N ALA A 61 -11.01 18.78 -13.61
CA ALA A 61 -9.58 19.10 -13.57
C ALA A 61 -8.94 19.27 -14.97
N GLY A 62 -9.73 19.24 -16.04
CA GLY A 62 -9.28 19.38 -17.42
C GLY A 62 -8.66 18.12 -18.04
N MET A 63 -8.83 16.97 -17.40
CA MET A 63 -8.23 15.71 -17.85
C MET A 63 -9.13 14.99 -18.86
N GLN A 64 -8.51 14.28 -19.80
CA GLN A 64 -9.18 13.29 -20.62
C GLN A 64 -9.28 11.98 -19.84
N VAL A 65 -10.49 11.45 -19.66
CA VAL A 65 -10.75 10.30 -18.79
C VAL A 65 -11.08 9.05 -19.59
N ARG A 66 -10.45 7.94 -19.24
CA ARG A 66 -10.76 6.62 -19.80
C ARG A 66 -10.78 5.55 -18.69
N LEU A 67 -11.54 4.51 -18.92
CA LEU A 67 -11.37 3.23 -18.22
C LEU A 67 -10.43 2.38 -19.07
N ASP A 68 -9.36 1.86 -18.48
CA ASP A 68 -8.47 0.96 -19.20
C ASP A 68 -8.99 -0.49 -19.18
N GLU A 69 -8.31 -1.39 -19.86
CA GLU A 69 -8.69 -2.79 -19.99
C GLU A 69 -8.59 -3.53 -18.63
N GLY A 70 -7.74 -3.06 -17.73
CA GLY A 70 -7.59 -3.59 -16.37
C GLY A 70 -8.66 -3.07 -15.40
N GLY A 71 -9.51 -2.13 -15.86
CA GLY A 71 -10.54 -1.51 -15.03
C GLY A 71 -10.05 -0.32 -14.22
N ASN A 72 -8.86 0.21 -14.48
CA ASN A 72 -8.38 1.44 -13.84
C ASN A 72 -9.06 2.67 -14.45
N LEU A 73 -9.42 3.64 -13.61
CA LEU A 73 -9.90 4.93 -14.07
C LEU A 73 -8.69 5.86 -14.23
N VAL A 74 -8.40 6.27 -15.47
CA VAL A 74 -7.20 7.04 -15.82
C VAL A 74 -7.60 8.40 -16.37
N GLY A 75 -7.18 9.46 -15.68
CA GLY A 75 -7.23 10.83 -16.18
C GLY A 75 -5.88 11.24 -16.76
N ARG A 76 -5.87 11.99 -17.88
CA ARG A 76 -4.65 12.42 -18.56
C ARG A 76 -4.70 13.88 -18.97
N LEU A 77 -3.68 14.65 -18.60
CA LEU A 77 -3.35 15.94 -19.20
C LEU A 77 -2.30 15.70 -20.32
N PRO A 78 -2.46 16.32 -21.49
CA PRO A 78 -1.48 16.19 -22.57
C PRO A 78 -0.17 16.87 -22.21
N ALA A 79 0.91 16.45 -22.86
CA ALA A 79 2.19 17.17 -22.82
C ALA A 79 2.07 18.53 -23.52
N ALA A 80 3.05 19.41 -23.27
CA ALA A 80 3.15 20.70 -23.94
C ALA A 80 3.12 20.53 -25.46
N ALA A 81 2.48 21.46 -26.16
CA ALA A 81 2.41 21.45 -27.63
C ALA A 81 3.82 21.47 -28.24
N GLY A 82 4.06 20.57 -29.20
CA GLY A 82 5.36 20.45 -29.86
C GLY A 82 6.39 19.63 -29.10
N SER A 83 6.06 19.09 -27.93
CA SER A 83 6.94 18.14 -27.22
C SER A 83 7.11 16.85 -28.03
N THR A 84 8.30 16.26 -27.97
CA THR A 84 8.50 14.89 -28.49
C THR A 84 7.65 13.90 -27.68
N PRO A 85 7.10 12.85 -28.31
CA PRO A 85 6.32 11.83 -27.61
C PRO A 85 7.15 11.20 -26.47
N ARG A 86 6.61 11.23 -25.26
CA ARG A 86 7.25 10.72 -24.05
C ARG A 86 6.27 9.84 -23.28
N ALA A 87 6.81 8.90 -22.49
CA ALA A 87 6.01 8.18 -21.51
C ALA A 87 5.47 9.17 -20.45
N PRO A 88 4.29 8.91 -19.86
CA PRO A 88 3.72 9.81 -18.87
C PRO A 88 4.50 9.81 -17.55
N ILE A 89 4.49 10.94 -16.85
CA ILE A 89 4.67 10.98 -15.41
C ILE A 89 3.29 10.69 -14.81
N SER A 90 3.22 9.69 -13.94
CA SER A 90 1.96 9.22 -13.38
C SER A 90 1.96 9.32 -11.86
N THR A 91 0.80 9.62 -11.30
CA THR A 91 0.48 9.49 -9.88
C THR A 91 -0.84 8.73 -9.73
N GLY A 92 -1.17 8.32 -8.54
CA GLY A 92 -2.44 7.66 -8.26
C GLY A 92 -2.33 6.77 -7.03
N SER A 93 -3.43 6.17 -6.70
CA SER A 93 -3.64 5.18 -5.65
C SER A 93 -5.02 4.53 -5.90
N HIS A 94 -5.80 4.23 -4.87
CA HIS A 94 -7.10 3.59 -4.98
C HIS A 94 -8.18 4.35 -4.22
N CYS A 95 -9.44 4.14 -4.63
CA CYS A 95 -10.60 4.69 -3.92
C CYS A 95 -11.42 3.62 -3.18
N ASP A 96 -11.16 2.33 -3.38
CA ASP A 96 -11.78 1.27 -2.59
C ASP A 96 -11.22 1.23 -1.16
N THR A 97 -11.94 0.57 -0.26
CA THR A 97 -11.59 0.45 1.16
C THR A 97 -11.78 -0.98 1.65
N VAL A 98 -11.10 -1.37 2.73
CA VAL A 98 -11.51 -2.54 3.52
C VAL A 98 -12.87 -2.32 4.17
N MET A 99 -13.45 -3.38 4.74
CA MET A 99 -14.65 -3.23 5.60
C MET A 99 -14.29 -2.45 6.87
N MET A 100 -15.12 -1.48 7.24
CA MET A 100 -14.88 -0.58 8.37
C MET A 100 -13.50 0.09 8.28
N GLY A 101 -13.12 0.47 7.05
CA GLY A 101 -11.85 1.11 6.77
C GLY A 101 -11.80 2.57 7.20
N GLY A 102 -10.84 3.29 6.63
CA GLY A 102 -10.67 4.73 6.83
C GLY A 102 -11.28 5.59 5.73
N ARG A 103 -11.07 6.89 5.84
CA ARG A 103 -11.49 7.88 4.84
C ARG A 103 -10.36 8.42 3.98
N PHE A 104 -9.13 7.98 4.25
CA PHE A 104 -7.92 8.59 3.69
C PHE A 104 -7.02 7.60 2.99
N ASP A 105 -7.04 6.34 3.45
CA ASP A 105 -6.23 5.23 2.91
C ASP A 105 -6.46 5.05 1.40
N GLY A 106 -5.39 5.22 0.60
CA GLY A 106 -5.43 5.25 -0.86
C GLY A 106 -6.11 6.49 -1.46
N ILE A 107 -7.24 6.86 -0.90
CA ILE A 107 -8.14 7.94 -1.34
C ILE A 107 -7.37 9.25 -1.56
N ILE A 108 -6.49 9.61 -0.61
CA ILE A 108 -5.75 10.87 -0.69
C ILE A 108 -4.78 10.91 -1.86
N GLY A 109 -4.23 9.78 -2.29
CA GLY A 109 -3.33 9.71 -3.45
C GLY A 109 -4.06 10.03 -4.76
N VAL A 110 -5.26 9.50 -4.93
CA VAL A 110 -6.12 9.82 -6.08
C VAL A 110 -6.54 11.30 -6.05
N LEU A 111 -7.07 11.79 -4.93
CA LEU A 111 -7.59 13.14 -4.83
C LEU A 111 -6.50 14.22 -4.90
N ALA A 112 -5.32 13.95 -4.33
CA ALA A 112 -4.16 14.82 -4.47
C ALA A 112 -3.68 14.88 -5.93
N GLY A 113 -3.65 13.73 -6.62
CA GLY A 113 -3.33 13.69 -8.05
C GLY A 113 -4.28 14.53 -8.90
N ILE A 114 -5.59 14.43 -8.66
CA ILE A 114 -6.62 15.26 -9.32
C ILE A 114 -6.40 16.75 -9.00
N GLU A 115 -6.07 17.09 -7.75
CA GLU A 115 -5.83 18.49 -7.37
C GLU A 115 -4.55 19.05 -8.02
N VAL A 116 -3.49 18.23 -8.14
CA VAL A 116 -2.28 18.59 -8.89
C VAL A 116 -2.62 18.87 -10.36
N ALA A 117 -3.39 17.99 -11.01
CA ALA A 117 -3.84 18.18 -12.39
C ALA A 117 -4.66 19.47 -12.53
N HIS A 118 -5.61 19.69 -11.62
CA HIS A 118 -6.46 20.89 -11.61
C HIS A 118 -5.63 22.17 -11.48
N ALA A 119 -4.67 22.20 -10.56
CA ALA A 119 -3.77 23.34 -10.36
C ALA A 119 -2.89 23.62 -11.59
N LEU A 120 -2.37 22.58 -12.25
CA LEU A 120 -1.63 22.72 -13.52
C LEU A 120 -2.52 23.31 -14.62
N HIS A 121 -3.74 22.79 -14.76
CA HIS A 121 -4.70 23.25 -15.75
C HIS A 121 -5.12 24.70 -15.54
N GLU A 122 -5.54 25.08 -14.34
CA GLU A 122 -5.93 26.45 -13.98
C GLU A 122 -4.82 27.49 -14.22
N ARG A 123 -3.56 27.07 -14.08
CA ARG A 123 -2.39 27.93 -14.29
C ARG A 123 -1.87 27.90 -15.73
N GLY A 124 -2.46 27.10 -16.60
CA GLY A 124 -2.00 26.94 -17.97
C GLY A 124 -0.58 26.34 -18.05
N ILE A 125 -0.17 25.54 -17.03
CA ILE A 125 1.16 24.91 -17.00
C ILE A 125 1.07 23.58 -17.70
N ALA A 126 1.74 23.47 -18.85
CA ALA A 126 1.92 22.22 -19.58
C ALA A 126 3.31 21.63 -19.27
N LEU A 127 3.35 20.36 -18.91
CA LEU A 127 4.58 19.60 -18.69
C LEU A 127 5.17 19.09 -20.00
N GLN A 128 6.45 18.72 -20.02
CA GLN A 128 7.07 18.08 -21.19
C GLN A 128 6.63 16.62 -21.36
N HIS A 129 6.19 15.99 -20.27
CA HIS A 129 5.59 14.66 -20.27
C HIS A 129 4.07 14.78 -20.11
N PRO A 130 3.27 13.87 -20.69
CA PRO A 130 1.88 13.75 -20.27
C PRO A 130 1.81 13.50 -18.77
N PHE A 131 0.81 14.07 -18.09
CA PHE A 131 0.56 13.80 -16.68
C PHE A 131 -0.67 12.90 -16.53
N GLU A 132 -0.52 11.77 -15.84
CA GLU A 132 -1.62 10.83 -15.59
C GLU A 132 -1.90 10.71 -14.10
N VAL A 133 -3.19 10.64 -13.77
CA VAL A 133 -3.67 10.24 -12.45
C VAL A 133 -4.48 8.96 -12.60
N ILE A 134 -4.18 7.97 -11.78
CA ILE A 134 -4.78 6.63 -11.87
C ILE A 134 -5.51 6.33 -10.55
N ASP A 135 -6.80 5.99 -10.64
CA ASP A 135 -7.52 5.29 -9.59
C ASP A 135 -7.48 3.80 -9.93
N PHE A 136 -6.60 3.05 -9.24
CA PHE A 136 -6.43 1.63 -9.48
C PHE A 136 -7.66 0.83 -9.05
N LEU A 137 -7.97 -0.22 -9.79
CA LEU A 137 -9.05 -1.13 -9.46
C LEU A 137 -8.62 -2.02 -8.30
N SER A 138 -9.34 -1.95 -7.16
CA SER A 138 -9.25 -2.93 -6.07
C SER A 138 -7.81 -3.15 -5.59
N GLU A 139 -7.23 -2.15 -4.96
CA GLU A 139 -5.95 -2.31 -4.26
C GLU A 139 -6.15 -3.22 -3.05
N GLU A 140 -7.18 -2.97 -2.29
CA GLU A 140 -7.57 -3.75 -1.13
C GLU A 140 -8.08 -5.15 -1.50
N PRO A 141 -7.94 -6.14 -0.59
CA PRO A 141 -8.46 -7.47 -0.84
C PRO A 141 -9.95 -7.45 -1.16
N SER A 142 -10.32 -7.77 -2.41
CA SER A 142 -11.70 -7.86 -2.86
C SER A 142 -12.40 -9.13 -2.35
N ASP A 143 -13.69 -9.26 -2.67
CA ASP A 143 -14.45 -10.48 -2.38
C ASP A 143 -13.96 -11.70 -3.18
N TYR A 144 -13.11 -11.48 -4.19
CA TYR A 144 -12.41 -12.53 -4.94
C TYR A 144 -11.10 -12.99 -4.24
N GLY A 145 -10.72 -12.37 -3.11
CA GLY A 145 -9.48 -12.66 -2.40
C GLY A 145 -8.20 -12.16 -3.09
N ILE A 146 -8.34 -11.30 -4.09
CA ILE A 146 -7.24 -10.72 -4.85
C ILE A 146 -7.16 -9.23 -4.54
N SER A 147 -5.95 -8.73 -4.29
CA SER A 147 -5.61 -7.32 -4.10
C SER A 147 -4.83 -6.76 -5.29
N CYS A 148 -4.74 -5.44 -5.39
CA CYS A 148 -3.99 -4.71 -6.43
C CYS A 148 -4.37 -5.15 -7.85
N ILE A 149 -5.66 -5.41 -8.10
CA ILE A 149 -6.15 -5.97 -9.37
C ILE A 149 -5.75 -5.08 -10.54
N GLY A 150 -5.98 -3.77 -10.41
CA GLY A 150 -5.72 -2.80 -11.46
C GLY A 150 -4.24 -2.64 -11.80
N SER A 151 -3.38 -2.51 -10.80
CA SER A 151 -1.94 -2.37 -11.03
C SER A 151 -1.30 -3.67 -11.50
N ARG A 152 -1.81 -4.84 -11.05
CA ARG A 152 -1.42 -6.15 -11.60
C ARG A 152 -1.78 -6.26 -13.08
N ALA A 153 -3.00 -5.86 -13.46
CA ALA A 153 -3.43 -5.87 -14.87
C ALA A 153 -2.53 -4.94 -15.71
N LEU A 154 -2.26 -3.74 -15.21
CA LEU A 154 -1.43 -2.76 -15.89
C LEU A 154 -0.01 -3.27 -16.12
N SER A 155 0.57 -3.97 -15.15
CA SER A 155 1.94 -4.53 -15.18
C SER A 155 2.03 -5.96 -15.75
N GLY A 156 0.91 -6.59 -16.14
CA GLY A 156 0.87 -7.96 -16.68
C GLY A 156 1.06 -9.05 -15.62
N LYS A 157 0.74 -8.75 -14.35
CA LYS A 157 0.83 -9.69 -13.23
C LYS A 157 -0.52 -10.20 -12.72
N LEU A 158 -1.59 -9.95 -13.47
CA LEU A 158 -2.91 -10.52 -13.23
C LEU A 158 -3.08 -11.75 -14.14
N ASP A 159 -2.86 -12.92 -13.59
CA ASP A 159 -2.84 -14.16 -14.36
C ASP A 159 -4.22 -14.83 -14.47
N ALA A 160 -4.30 -15.90 -15.29
CA ALA A 160 -5.53 -16.64 -15.52
C ALA A 160 -6.11 -17.28 -14.24
N THR A 161 -5.25 -17.69 -13.30
CA THR A 161 -5.69 -18.27 -12.02
C THR A 161 -6.41 -17.21 -11.18
N MET A 162 -5.84 -16.00 -11.13
CA MET A 162 -6.46 -14.87 -10.44
C MET A 162 -7.78 -14.47 -11.11
N LEU A 163 -7.83 -14.42 -12.44
CA LEU A 163 -9.05 -14.11 -13.19
C LEU A 163 -10.17 -15.14 -12.99
N ALA A 164 -9.83 -16.39 -12.67
CA ALA A 164 -10.77 -17.46 -12.36
C ALA A 164 -11.21 -17.50 -10.88
N ALA A 165 -10.60 -16.71 -10.00
CA ALA A 165 -10.97 -16.63 -8.58
C ALA A 165 -12.44 -16.19 -8.44
N ARG A 166 -13.15 -16.78 -7.46
CA ARG A 166 -14.61 -16.56 -7.31
C ARG A 166 -14.93 -15.84 -6.02
N ASN A 167 -15.90 -14.95 -6.09
CA ASN A 167 -16.52 -14.36 -4.92
C ASN A 167 -17.50 -15.35 -4.24
N PRO A 168 -18.06 -15.05 -3.07
CA PRO A 168 -19.03 -15.90 -2.36
C PRO A 168 -20.29 -16.23 -3.17
N GLN A 169 -20.66 -15.42 -4.18
CA GLN A 169 -21.80 -15.64 -5.06
C GLN A 169 -21.46 -16.53 -6.27
N GLY A 170 -20.18 -16.91 -6.42
CA GLY A 170 -19.71 -17.77 -7.50
C GLY A 170 -19.31 -17.03 -8.79
N GLU A 171 -19.44 -15.69 -8.84
CA GLU A 171 -18.97 -14.86 -9.93
C GLU A 171 -17.44 -14.90 -10.00
N THR A 172 -16.84 -15.10 -11.17
CA THR A 172 -15.38 -15.01 -11.35
C THR A 172 -14.91 -13.55 -11.36
N LEU A 173 -13.65 -13.31 -11.01
CA LEU A 173 -13.05 -11.97 -11.13
C LEU A 173 -13.17 -11.43 -12.57
N ALA A 174 -12.93 -12.26 -13.58
CA ALA A 174 -13.11 -11.86 -14.98
C ALA A 174 -14.53 -11.41 -15.30
N GLU A 175 -15.56 -12.08 -14.77
CA GLU A 175 -16.97 -11.66 -14.91
C GLU A 175 -17.25 -10.34 -14.19
N GLY A 176 -16.74 -10.17 -12.96
CA GLY A 176 -16.85 -8.93 -12.21
C GLY A 176 -16.16 -7.75 -12.93
N MET A 177 -14.97 -7.97 -13.48
CA MET A 177 -14.27 -6.96 -14.29
C MET A 177 -15.07 -6.54 -15.51
N ARG A 178 -15.68 -7.48 -16.27
CA ARG A 178 -16.55 -7.15 -17.41
C ARG A 178 -17.76 -6.35 -16.97
N ARG A 179 -18.36 -6.67 -15.83
CA ARG A 179 -19.53 -5.97 -15.28
C ARG A 179 -19.26 -4.49 -15.05
N ILE A 180 -18.04 -4.12 -14.65
CA ILE A 180 -17.64 -2.72 -14.45
C ILE A 180 -17.06 -2.08 -15.72
N GLY A 181 -17.06 -2.77 -16.87
CA GLY A 181 -16.62 -2.24 -18.17
C GLY A 181 -15.15 -2.49 -18.51
N ALA A 182 -14.41 -3.26 -17.69
CA ALA A 182 -13.06 -3.70 -18.04
C ALA A 182 -13.07 -4.83 -19.09
N ARG A 183 -11.91 -5.13 -19.67
CA ARG A 183 -11.76 -6.13 -20.73
C ARG A 183 -10.67 -7.16 -20.38
N PRO A 184 -10.96 -8.13 -19.48
CA PRO A 184 -9.98 -9.11 -19.04
C PRO A 184 -9.41 -9.96 -20.19
N GLU A 185 -10.08 -10.03 -21.33
CA GLU A 185 -9.59 -10.72 -22.53
C GLU A 185 -8.37 -10.03 -23.18
N ALA A 186 -8.14 -8.77 -22.89
CA ALA A 186 -7.01 -8.00 -23.40
C ALA A 186 -5.78 -8.06 -22.46
N LEU A 187 -5.83 -8.83 -21.37
CA LEU A 187 -4.79 -8.92 -20.35
C LEU A 187 -3.81 -10.07 -20.57
N ASP A 188 -3.73 -10.60 -21.79
CA ASP A 188 -2.74 -11.60 -22.20
C ASP A 188 -1.30 -11.06 -22.22
N ARG A 189 -1.15 -9.75 -22.11
CA ARG A 189 0.10 -9.00 -22.03
C ARG A 189 -0.03 -7.79 -21.10
N PRO A 190 1.09 -7.24 -20.60
CA PRO A 190 1.05 -5.99 -19.84
C PRO A 190 0.38 -4.87 -20.64
N LEU A 191 -0.56 -4.15 -20.02
CA LEU A 191 -1.12 -2.93 -20.61
C LEU A 191 -0.08 -1.82 -20.70
N ARG A 192 0.92 -1.87 -19.79
CA ARG A 192 2.05 -0.96 -19.75
C ARG A 192 3.33 -1.75 -19.52
N GLY A 193 4.18 -1.78 -20.53
CA GLY A 193 5.47 -2.48 -20.48
C GLY A 193 6.57 -1.67 -19.75
N PRO A 194 7.78 -2.25 -19.64
CA PRO A 194 8.94 -1.53 -19.12
C PRO A 194 9.18 -0.21 -19.88
N LYS A 195 9.48 0.86 -19.15
CA LYS A 195 9.60 2.25 -19.69
C LYS A 195 8.28 2.85 -20.22
N GLY A 196 7.15 2.20 -19.97
CA GLY A 196 5.83 2.74 -20.30
C GLY A 196 5.39 3.87 -19.37
N THR A 197 6.10 4.08 -18.26
CA THR A 197 5.95 5.18 -17.29
C THR A 197 7.31 5.86 -17.13
N ALA A 198 7.36 7.19 -17.31
CA ALA A 198 8.59 7.97 -17.13
C ALA A 198 8.97 8.04 -15.64
N ALA A 199 7.99 8.26 -14.78
CA ALA A 199 8.06 8.14 -13.33
C ALA A 199 6.66 7.94 -12.75
N PHE A 200 6.56 7.18 -11.66
CA PHE A 200 5.33 7.04 -10.87
C PHE A 200 5.59 7.52 -9.43
N VAL A 201 4.68 8.34 -8.89
CA VAL A 201 4.78 8.83 -7.51
C VAL A 201 3.43 8.68 -6.83
N GLU A 202 3.35 7.88 -5.78
CA GLU A 202 2.13 7.70 -4.98
C GLU A 202 2.19 8.54 -3.70
N LEU A 203 1.18 9.36 -3.45
CA LEU A 203 0.97 10.00 -2.14
C LEU A 203 0.07 9.12 -1.30
N HIS A 204 0.47 8.82 -0.07
CA HIS A 204 -0.29 7.96 0.83
C HIS A 204 -0.15 8.41 2.29
N ILE A 205 -1.05 7.99 3.15
CA ILE A 205 -0.83 8.06 4.60
C ILE A 205 0.25 7.04 5.01
N GLU A 206 1.01 7.32 6.07
CA GLU A 206 2.03 6.39 6.56
C GLU A 206 1.43 5.04 7.03
N GLN A 207 0.20 5.02 7.50
CA GLN A 207 -0.43 3.88 8.19
C GLN A 207 0.36 3.41 9.43
N GLY A 208 1.22 4.26 9.94
CA GLY A 208 2.10 4.03 11.08
C GLY A 208 2.33 5.33 11.86
N PRO A 209 2.92 5.26 13.06
CA PRO A 209 3.03 6.39 13.97
C PRO A 209 4.35 7.16 13.87
N VAL A 210 5.27 6.80 12.96
CA VAL A 210 6.66 7.29 13.00
C VAL A 210 6.76 8.77 12.67
N LEU A 211 6.09 9.22 11.59
CA LEU A 211 6.10 10.64 11.20
C LEU A 211 5.45 11.52 12.27
N GLU A 212 4.29 11.09 12.79
CA GLU A 212 3.62 11.80 13.87
C GLU A 212 4.51 11.92 15.11
N GLN A 213 5.10 10.83 15.59
CA GLN A 213 5.98 10.81 16.77
C GLN A 213 7.23 11.66 16.58
N ARG A 214 7.72 11.78 15.34
CA ARG A 214 8.89 12.62 15.02
C ARG A 214 8.55 14.06 14.68
N GLY A 215 7.28 14.39 14.57
CA GLY A 215 6.82 15.73 14.16
C GLY A 215 7.25 16.09 12.74
N LEU A 216 7.35 15.10 11.85
CA LEU A 216 7.77 15.30 10.46
C LEU A 216 6.56 15.27 9.52
N PRO A 217 6.43 16.23 8.60
CA PRO A 217 5.29 16.31 7.69
C PRO A 217 5.38 15.32 6.53
N ILE A 218 6.60 14.87 6.13
CA ILE A 218 6.83 14.09 4.92
C ILE A 218 7.75 12.91 5.18
N GLY A 219 7.34 11.72 4.70
CA GLY A 219 8.17 10.54 4.54
C GLY A 219 8.53 10.31 3.08
N VAL A 220 9.82 10.12 2.79
CA VAL A 220 10.31 9.67 1.49
C VAL A 220 10.46 8.16 1.56
N VAL A 221 9.59 7.44 0.85
CA VAL A 221 9.57 5.97 0.96
C VAL A 221 10.76 5.38 0.21
N THR A 222 11.51 4.51 0.89
CA THR A 222 12.70 3.85 0.33
C THR A 222 12.36 2.57 -0.41
N ASN A 223 11.39 1.83 0.11
CA ASN A 223 10.90 0.59 -0.48
C ASN A 223 9.52 0.21 0.11
N ILE A 224 8.84 -0.69 -0.58
CA ILE A 224 7.66 -1.39 -0.09
C ILE A 224 8.13 -2.75 0.40
N VAL A 225 7.83 -3.10 1.65
CA VAL A 225 8.28 -4.35 2.27
C VAL A 225 7.76 -5.58 1.51
N GLY A 226 8.57 -6.62 1.51
CA GLY A 226 8.11 -7.96 1.16
C GLY A 226 7.36 -8.61 2.31
N ILE A 227 6.55 -9.60 1.99
CA ILE A 227 5.72 -10.33 2.95
C ILE A 227 5.93 -11.82 2.75
N ARG A 228 6.16 -12.54 3.86
CA ARG A 228 6.17 -14.01 3.88
C ARG A 228 5.15 -14.51 4.89
N ARG A 229 4.23 -15.36 4.45
CA ARG A 229 3.25 -16.02 5.31
C ARG A 229 3.57 -17.49 5.43
N VAL A 230 3.67 -17.96 6.66
CA VAL A 230 3.89 -19.38 6.97
C VAL A 230 2.80 -19.87 7.92
N ARG A 231 2.36 -21.11 7.66
CA ARG A 231 1.50 -21.84 8.58
C ARG A 231 2.37 -22.71 9.46
N PHE A 232 2.17 -22.62 10.78
CA PHE A 232 2.70 -23.56 11.73
C PHE A 232 1.60 -24.47 12.25
N THR A 233 1.83 -25.77 12.19
CA THR A 233 0.95 -26.81 12.76
C THR A 233 1.71 -27.54 13.85
N VAL A 234 1.27 -27.36 15.12
CA VAL A 234 1.86 -28.00 16.28
C VAL A 234 0.99 -29.18 16.68
N HIS A 235 1.57 -30.37 16.61
CA HIS A 235 0.92 -31.62 17.00
C HIS A 235 1.40 -32.05 18.39
N GLY A 236 0.48 -32.22 19.29
CA GLY A 236 0.66 -32.79 20.62
C GLY A 236 -0.30 -33.97 20.84
N GLN A 237 -0.78 -34.12 22.08
CA GLN A 237 -1.74 -35.14 22.44
C GLN A 237 -2.83 -34.54 23.31
N ALA A 238 -4.10 -34.73 22.91
CA ALA A 238 -5.23 -34.32 23.71
C ALA A 238 -5.44 -35.28 24.87
N ASP A 239 -5.43 -34.74 26.09
CA ASP A 239 -5.57 -35.49 27.32
C ASP A 239 -6.45 -34.74 28.34
N HIS A 240 -6.86 -35.41 29.42
CA HIS A 240 -7.65 -34.78 30.45
C HIS A 240 -6.77 -33.80 31.28
N ALA A 241 -7.19 -32.53 31.35
CA ALA A 241 -6.40 -31.47 31.96
C ALA A 241 -6.12 -31.66 33.48
N GLY A 242 -6.99 -32.36 34.19
CA GLY A 242 -6.82 -32.56 35.65
C GLY A 242 -6.08 -33.83 36.02
N THR A 243 -6.13 -34.88 35.19
CA THR A 243 -5.54 -36.20 35.57
C THR A 243 -4.23 -36.51 34.88
N THR A 244 -3.88 -35.79 33.80
CA THR A 244 -2.60 -35.99 33.09
C THR A 244 -1.51 -35.19 33.83
N PRO A 245 -0.49 -35.84 34.41
CA PRO A 245 0.60 -35.14 35.08
C PRO A 245 1.39 -34.22 34.14
N MET A 246 1.94 -33.11 34.66
CA MET A 246 2.64 -32.10 33.84
C MET A 246 3.79 -32.68 33.03
N ASN A 247 4.55 -33.59 33.59
CA ASN A 247 5.72 -34.25 32.93
C ASN A 247 5.31 -35.30 31.88
N MET A 248 4.03 -35.63 31.77
CA MET A 248 3.51 -36.60 30.77
C MET A 248 2.80 -35.91 29.60
N ARG A 249 2.48 -34.62 29.71
CA ARG A 249 1.75 -33.86 28.68
C ARG A 249 2.56 -33.66 27.39
N GLN A 250 1.85 -33.65 26.29
CA GLN A 250 2.32 -33.18 24.98
C GLN A 250 1.43 -32.03 24.54
N ASP A 251 1.60 -30.88 25.17
CA ASP A 251 0.70 -29.74 25.07
C ASP A 251 1.06 -28.90 23.83
N ALA A 252 0.22 -29.00 22.78
CA ALA A 252 0.43 -28.26 21.54
C ALA A 252 0.33 -26.75 21.73
N LEU A 253 -0.52 -26.28 22.67
CA LEU A 253 -0.68 -24.84 22.89
C LEU A 253 0.55 -24.22 23.59
N VAL A 254 1.15 -24.94 24.55
CA VAL A 254 2.42 -24.52 25.15
C VAL A 254 3.53 -24.46 24.10
N GLY A 255 3.56 -25.42 23.16
CA GLY A 255 4.46 -25.37 22.01
C GLY A 255 4.23 -24.14 21.12
N ALA A 256 2.99 -23.87 20.77
CA ALA A 256 2.61 -22.69 19.99
C ALA A 256 2.98 -21.38 20.68
N ALA A 257 2.72 -21.26 22.00
CA ALA A 257 3.07 -20.08 22.78
C ALA A 257 4.59 -19.77 22.75
N ARG A 258 5.43 -20.81 22.78
CA ARG A 258 6.90 -20.64 22.65
C ARG A 258 7.30 -20.11 21.28
N ILE A 259 6.64 -20.56 20.20
CA ILE A 259 6.89 -20.07 18.85
C ILE A 259 6.48 -18.60 18.73
N ILE A 260 5.32 -18.24 19.26
CA ILE A 260 4.80 -16.85 19.23
C ILE A 260 5.73 -15.91 19.97
N ASP A 261 6.14 -16.27 21.19
CA ASP A 261 7.06 -15.47 22.01
C ASP A 261 8.44 -15.33 21.33
N ALA A 262 8.99 -16.41 20.79
CA ALA A 262 10.26 -16.38 20.08
C ALA A 262 10.19 -15.51 18.81
N ALA A 263 9.10 -15.60 18.05
CA ALA A 263 8.89 -14.76 16.85
C ALA A 263 8.86 -13.27 17.21
N SER A 264 8.12 -12.91 18.26
CA SER A 264 8.05 -11.53 18.77
C SER A 264 9.40 -10.99 19.23
N ARG A 265 10.12 -11.76 20.06
CA ARG A 265 11.45 -11.37 20.55
C ARG A 265 12.46 -11.23 19.41
N ARG A 266 12.46 -12.18 18.47
CA ARG A 266 13.36 -12.16 17.32
C ARG A 266 13.08 -10.95 16.40
N ALA A 267 11.81 -10.68 16.07
CA ALA A 267 11.46 -9.51 15.29
C ALA A 267 11.88 -8.21 15.98
N SER A 268 11.61 -8.08 17.27
CA SER A 268 12.01 -6.91 18.06
C SER A 268 13.53 -6.69 18.09
N ALA A 269 14.31 -7.76 18.15
CA ALA A 269 15.78 -7.68 18.17
C ALA A 269 16.37 -7.28 16.81
N LEU A 270 15.69 -7.62 15.70
CA LEU A 270 16.14 -7.32 14.33
C LEU A 270 15.63 -5.98 13.83
N HIS A 271 14.51 -5.49 14.35
CA HIS A 271 13.84 -4.28 13.85
C HIS A 271 14.72 -3.04 13.98
N GLY A 272 14.98 -2.36 12.86
CA GLY A 272 15.82 -1.15 12.81
C GLY A 272 17.33 -1.40 12.91
N HIS A 273 17.81 -2.67 12.83
CA HIS A 273 19.21 -3.04 12.97
C HIS A 273 19.75 -3.92 11.80
N PRO A 274 20.01 -3.39 10.61
CA PRO A 274 19.65 -2.07 10.05
C PRO A 274 18.29 -2.05 9.33
N HIS A 275 17.58 -3.18 9.29
CA HIS A 275 16.42 -3.40 8.44
C HIS A 275 15.10 -3.27 9.19
N TYR A 276 14.05 -2.91 8.45
CA TYR A 276 12.70 -2.99 8.94
C TYR A 276 12.26 -4.47 9.01
N VAL A 277 11.83 -4.92 10.17
CA VAL A 277 11.30 -6.28 10.38
C VAL A 277 10.13 -6.21 11.34
N VAL A 278 9.01 -6.80 10.96
CA VAL A 278 7.90 -7.09 11.88
C VAL A 278 7.41 -8.52 11.67
N ALA A 279 6.97 -9.17 12.74
CA ALA A 279 6.40 -10.51 12.68
C ALA A 279 5.17 -10.60 13.58
N THR A 280 4.09 -11.16 13.06
CA THR A 280 2.81 -11.28 13.78
C THR A 280 2.19 -12.63 13.54
N VAL A 281 1.71 -13.28 14.61
CA VAL A 281 0.79 -14.42 14.54
C VAL A 281 -0.61 -13.87 14.70
N GLY A 282 -1.28 -13.59 13.57
CA GLY A 282 -2.59 -12.94 13.54
C GLY A 282 -3.78 -13.91 13.53
N ARG A 283 -3.53 -15.22 13.33
CA ARG A 283 -4.57 -16.25 13.31
C ARG A 283 -4.09 -17.48 14.05
N LEU A 284 -4.96 -18.02 14.94
CA LEU A 284 -4.70 -19.22 15.70
C LEU A 284 -6.00 -20.00 15.90
N SER A 285 -5.93 -21.32 15.76
CA SER A 285 -6.99 -22.27 16.15
C SER A 285 -6.40 -23.44 16.90
N LEU A 286 -7.18 -24.02 17.81
CA LEU A 286 -6.74 -25.16 18.62
C LEU A 286 -7.86 -26.21 18.78
N THR A 287 -7.48 -27.46 18.98
CA THR A 287 -8.38 -28.58 19.18
C THR A 287 -7.93 -29.39 20.40
N PRO A 288 -8.86 -29.73 21.33
CA PRO A 288 -10.32 -29.60 21.24
C PRO A 288 -10.87 -28.23 21.70
N ASN A 289 -10.08 -27.25 22.08
CA ASN A 289 -10.53 -25.92 22.55
C ASN A 289 -11.54 -26.01 23.73
N ALA A 290 -11.17 -26.79 24.72
CA ALA A 290 -11.97 -27.04 25.92
C ALA A 290 -11.14 -26.81 27.17
N SER A 291 -11.71 -26.15 28.18
CA SER A 291 -11.00 -25.77 29.41
C SER A 291 -10.51 -26.95 30.27
N ASN A 292 -11.06 -28.14 30.07
CA ASN A 292 -10.72 -29.36 30.79
C ASN A 292 -9.92 -30.38 29.99
N ALA A 293 -9.36 -29.96 28.84
CA ALA A 293 -8.52 -30.80 27.98
C ALA A 293 -7.18 -30.13 27.64
N VAL A 294 -6.10 -30.92 27.62
CA VAL A 294 -4.83 -30.52 27.05
C VAL A 294 -4.99 -30.41 25.52
N PRO A 295 -4.60 -29.30 24.88
CA PRO A 295 -4.71 -29.18 23.42
C PRO A 295 -3.79 -30.13 22.68
N GLY A 296 -4.36 -30.93 21.76
CA GLY A 296 -3.61 -31.90 20.94
C GLY A 296 -3.16 -31.35 19.59
N LEU A 297 -3.77 -30.24 19.10
CA LEU A 297 -3.44 -29.63 17.83
C LEU A 297 -3.60 -28.11 17.95
N VAL A 298 -2.62 -27.38 17.40
CA VAL A 298 -2.69 -25.93 17.17
C VAL A 298 -2.26 -25.63 15.75
N GLU A 299 -3.08 -24.88 15.02
CA GLU A 299 -2.74 -24.29 13.72
C GLU A 299 -2.67 -22.78 13.87
N MET A 300 -1.60 -22.17 13.37
CA MET A 300 -1.42 -20.73 13.42
C MET A 300 -0.77 -20.19 12.15
N MET A 301 -1.09 -18.94 11.81
CA MET A 301 -0.54 -18.22 10.67
C MET A 301 0.35 -17.09 11.16
N MET A 302 1.63 -17.16 10.82
CA MET A 302 2.58 -16.09 11.03
C MET A 302 2.81 -15.33 9.72
N GLU A 303 2.81 -14.02 9.81
CA GLU A 303 3.24 -13.10 8.77
C GLU A 303 4.51 -12.39 9.20
N VAL A 304 5.52 -12.39 8.34
CA VAL A 304 6.76 -11.61 8.49
C VAL A 304 6.82 -10.60 7.37
N ARG A 305 7.14 -9.36 7.68
CA ARG A 305 7.39 -8.29 6.71
C ARG A 305 8.78 -7.73 6.90
N SER A 306 9.48 -7.45 5.81
CA SER A 306 10.80 -6.82 5.85
C SER A 306 11.10 -6.07 4.55
N ASP A 307 11.91 -5.03 4.66
CA ASP A 307 12.55 -4.32 3.57
C ASP A 307 13.72 -5.11 2.93
N HIS A 308 14.10 -6.25 3.52
CA HIS A 308 15.26 -7.05 3.10
C HIS A 308 14.86 -8.49 2.76
N ALA A 309 15.09 -8.89 1.50
CA ALA A 309 14.72 -10.20 0.98
C ALA A 309 15.35 -11.36 1.79
N GLY A 310 16.63 -11.26 2.13
CA GLY A 310 17.35 -12.30 2.89
C GLY A 310 16.79 -12.53 4.29
N LEU A 311 16.22 -11.49 4.93
CA LEU A 311 15.53 -11.66 6.22
C LEU A 311 14.20 -12.39 6.03
N LEU A 312 13.43 -12.07 4.99
CA LEU A 312 12.19 -12.80 4.69
C LEU A 312 12.48 -14.28 4.42
N ASP A 313 13.57 -14.55 3.69
CA ASP A 313 13.96 -15.92 3.32
C ASP A 313 14.39 -16.75 4.53
N THR A 314 15.03 -16.14 5.51
CA THR A 314 15.67 -16.88 6.61
C THR A 314 14.93 -16.80 7.93
N PHE A 315 14.05 -15.83 8.14
CA PHE A 315 13.41 -15.61 9.44
C PHE A 315 12.62 -16.83 9.95
N PRO A 316 11.71 -17.46 9.18
CA PRO A 316 10.96 -18.62 9.67
C PRO A 316 11.85 -19.83 9.96
N GLU A 317 12.87 -20.07 9.13
CA GLU A 317 13.80 -21.19 9.28
C GLU A 317 14.68 -21.01 10.56
N GLN A 318 15.15 -19.81 10.79
CA GLN A 318 15.95 -19.49 11.98
C GLN A 318 15.09 -19.50 13.25
N LEU A 319 13.83 -19.04 13.17
CA LEU A 319 12.86 -19.18 14.26
C LEU A 319 12.61 -20.67 14.57
N LEU A 320 12.41 -21.49 13.53
CA LEU A 320 12.24 -22.94 13.69
C LEU A 320 13.43 -23.56 14.40
N ALA A 321 14.65 -23.27 13.97
CA ALA A 321 15.87 -23.77 14.61
C ALA A 321 15.99 -23.35 16.09
N GLU A 322 15.61 -22.13 16.43
CA GLU A 322 15.62 -21.59 17.80
C GLU A 322 14.65 -22.35 18.73
N VAL A 323 13.43 -22.60 18.25
CA VAL A 323 12.37 -23.18 19.10
C VAL A 323 12.40 -24.70 19.17
N LEU A 324 13.02 -25.38 18.21
CA LEU A 324 12.97 -26.83 18.05
C LEU A 324 13.42 -27.61 19.32
N PRO A 325 14.53 -27.28 20.01
CA PRO A 325 14.91 -27.96 21.24
C PRO A 325 13.84 -27.90 22.35
N GLY A 326 13.20 -26.72 22.47
CA GLY A 326 12.11 -26.52 23.41
C GLY A 326 10.84 -27.32 23.06
N LEU A 327 10.52 -27.48 21.79
CA LEU A 327 9.39 -28.28 21.31
C LEU A 327 9.65 -29.77 21.52
N GLN A 328 10.86 -30.23 21.26
CA GLN A 328 11.29 -31.62 21.55
C GLN A 328 11.16 -31.98 23.02
N ALA A 329 11.55 -31.07 23.92
CA ALA A 329 11.38 -31.25 25.37
C ALA A 329 9.88 -31.36 25.77
N LEU A 330 8.97 -30.71 25.05
CA LEU A 330 7.54 -30.86 25.21
C LEU A 330 6.96 -32.09 24.48
N ARG A 331 7.78 -32.82 23.72
CA ARG A 331 7.38 -33.98 22.89
C ARG A 331 6.28 -33.65 21.89
N VAL A 332 6.24 -32.39 21.41
CA VAL A 332 5.33 -31.95 20.33
C VAL A 332 6.07 -31.92 19.01
N ARG A 333 5.36 -32.17 17.91
CA ARG A 333 5.90 -32.12 16.56
C ARG A 333 5.41 -30.83 15.87
N LEU A 334 6.32 -30.13 15.20
CA LEU A 334 6.02 -28.94 14.42
C LEU A 334 6.12 -29.23 12.92
N VAL A 335 5.13 -28.73 12.15
CA VAL A 335 5.16 -28.66 10.70
C VAL A 335 5.09 -27.19 10.31
N MET A 336 5.87 -26.77 9.31
CA MET A 336 5.88 -25.43 8.76
C MET A 336 5.63 -25.51 7.25
N ASP A 337 4.60 -24.82 6.77
CA ASP A 337 4.24 -24.74 5.36
C ASP A 337 4.27 -23.28 4.92
N GLU A 338 4.93 -22.96 3.80
CA GLU A 338 4.85 -21.65 3.19
C GLU A 338 3.48 -21.48 2.52
N VAL A 339 2.80 -20.37 2.81
CA VAL A 339 1.48 -20.06 2.25
C VAL A 339 1.60 -19.06 1.11
N SER A 340 2.41 -18.02 1.30
CA SER A 340 2.65 -17.01 0.27
C SER A 340 3.95 -16.24 0.54
N ARG A 341 4.51 -15.68 -0.54
CA ARG A 341 5.70 -14.83 -0.48
C ARG A 341 5.62 -13.73 -1.53
N SER A 342 5.98 -12.51 -1.13
CA SER A 342 6.33 -11.42 -2.04
C SER A 342 7.69 -10.85 -1.66
N GLN A 343 8.42 -10.36 -2.65
CA GLN A 343 9.71 -9.71 -2.44
C GLN A 343 9.52 -8.23 -2.12
N PRO A 344 10.45 -7.59 -1.39
CA PRO A 344 10.50 -6.14 -1.26
C PRO A 344 10.64 -5.49 -2.64
N THR A 345 10.09 -4.30 -2.79
CA THR A 345 10.20 -3.52 -4.03
C THR A 345 10.81 -2.16 -3.70
N ASP A 346 12.01 -1.90 -4.22
CA ASP A 346 12.72 -0.66 -3.97
C ASP A 346 12.12 0.52 -4.74
N CYS A 347 12.04 1.68 -4.09
CA CYS A 347 11.79 2.94 -4.75
C CYS A 347 13.03 3.37 -5.55
N ALA A 348 12.80 3.98 -6.71
CA ALA A 348 13.88 4.43 -7.57
C ALA A 348 14.57 5.66 -6.98
N GLU A 349 15.89 5.61 -6.85
CA GLU A 349 16.68 6.72 -6.27
C GLU A 349 16.41 8.07 -6.96
N PRO A 350 16.29 8.19 -8.31
CA PRO A 350 15.96 9.46 -8.94
C PRO A 350 14.59 10.01 -8.53
N VAL A 351 13.61 9.15 -8.23
CA VAL A 351 12.29 9.58 -7.77
C VAL A 351 12.36 10.05 -6.33
N MET A 352 13.06 9.30 -5.45
CA MET A 352 13.29 9.72 -4.07
C MET A 352 14.00 11.08 -3.99
N GLN A 353 15.07 11.26 -4.77
CA GLN A 353 15.78 12.55 -4.87
C GLN A 353 14.87 13.67 -5.37
N GLY A 354 13.95 13.38 -6.30
CA GLY A 354 12.95 14.33 -6.77
C GLY A 354 12.00 14.78 -5.66
N VAL A 355 11.60 13.86 -4.77
CA VAL A 355 10.79 14.18 -3.58
C VAL A 355 11.60 15.00 -2.57
N GLU A 356 12.84 14.60 -2.29
CA GLU A 356 13.73 15.33 -1.38
C GLU A 356 14.02 16.76 -1.86
N GLN A 357 14.25 16.91 -3.18
CA GLN A 357 14.43 18.24 -3.78
C GLN A 357 13.15 19.08 -3.64
N ALA A 358 11.97 18.49 -3.89
CA ALA A 358 10.71 19.19 -3.72
C ALA A 358 10.48 19.64 -2.27
N CYS A 359 10.80 18.79 -1.28
CA CYS A 359 10.76 19.15 0.13
C CYS A 359 11.71 20.32 0.45
N ALA A 360 12.95 20.27 -0.05
CA ALA A 360 13.93 21.33 0.17
C ALA A 360 13.50 22.67 -0.46
N GLU A 361 12.98 22.67 -1.69
CA GLU A 361 12.46 23.86 -2.37
C GLU A 361 11.26 24.49 -1.62
N LEU A 362 10.46 23.67 -0.93
CA LEU A 362 9.27 24.11 -0.17
C LEU A 362 9.54 24.35 1.32
N GLY A 363 10.70 23.97 1.82
CA GLY A 363 11.06 24.11 3.23
C GLY A 363 10.43 23.08 4.16
N TYR A 364 10.01 21.90 3.63
CA TYR A 364 9.48 20.82 4.46
C TYR A 364 10.58 19.90 4.98
N ALA A 365 10.54 19.61 6.28
CA ALA A 365 11.35 18.56 6.87
C ALA A 365 10.84 17.18 6.42
N GLN A 366 11.76 16.24 6.22
CA GLN A 366 11.43 14.89 5.75
C GLN A 366 12.37 13.85 6.35
N MET A 367 12.02 12.57 6.23
CA MET A 367 12.91 11.44 6.47
C MET A 367 12.69 10.32 5.45
N ARG A 368 13.75 9.57 5.16
CA ARG A 368 13.62 8.31 4.41
C ARG A 368 13.11 7.21 5.34
N MET A 369 12.15 6.40 4.85
CA MET A 369 11.55 5.33 5.62
C MET A 369 10.95 4.24 4.69
N PRO A 370 10.88 2.97 5.11
CA PRO A 370 10.20 1.94 4.35
C PRO A 370 8.67 2.05 4.49
N SER A 371 7.92 1.52 3.52
CA SER A 371 6.49 1.22 3.71
C SER A 371 6.32 -0.16 4.33
N GLY A 372 5.66 -0.24 5.48
CA GLY A 372 5.25 -1.51 6.11
C GLY A 372 4.02 -2.16 5.48
N ALA A 373 3.31 -1.47 4.58
CA ALA A 373 2.13 -1.93 3.86
C ALA A 373 2.45 -2.27 2.39
N GLY A 374 1.56 -3.01 1.72
CA GLY A 374 1.59 -3.18 0.27
C GLY A 374 0.91 -2.00 -0.41
N HIS A 375 1.27 -1.70 -1.68
CA HIS A 375 0.69 -0.62 -2.47
C HIS A 375 0.72 -0.96 -3.96
N ASP A 376 -0.12 -0.31 -4.74
CA ASP A 376 -0.11 -0.39 -6.21
C ASP A 376 1.24 0.02 -6.81
N ALA A 377 1.96 0.93 -6.15
CA ALA A 377 3.31 1.35 -6.52
C ALA A 377 4.28 0.17 -6.70
N ALA A 378 4.14 -0.91 -5.93
CA ALA A 378 4.99 -2.10 -6.07
C ALA A 378 4.88 -2.74 -7.46
N TYR A 379 3.70 -2.70 -8.08
CA TYR A 379 3.48 -3.21 -9.43
C TYR A 379 3.91 -2.21 -10.49
N MET A 380 3.76 -0.90 -10.19
CA MET A 380 4.22 0.16 -11.09
C MET A 380 5.72 0.17 -11.29
N ALA A 381 6.51 -0.33 -10.34
CA ALA A 381 7.96 -0.50 -10.46
C ALA A 381 8.41 -1.28 -11.71
N SER A 382 7.57 -2.18 -12.23
CA SER A 382 7.86 -2.91 -13.46
C SER A 382 7.56 -2.12 -14.74
N THR A 383 6.86 -0.99 -14.64
CA THR A 383 6.51 -0.13 -15.78
C THR A 383 7.45 1.06 -15.94
N GLY A 384 8.17 1.44 -14.88
CA GLY A 384 9.13 2.55 -14.84
C GLY A 384 9.60 2.85 -13.42
N PRO A 385 10.48 3.86 -13.25
CA PRO A 385 10.90 4.33 -11.94
C PRO A 385 9.72 4.73 -11.07
N MET A 386 9.64 4.22 -9.83
CA MET A 386 8.56 4.55 -8.90
C MET A 386 9.09 5.05 -7.57
N GLY A 387 8.27 5.80 -6.85
CA GLY A 387 8.48 6.24 -5.48
C GLY A 387 7.17 6.59 -4.81
N MET A 388 7.22 6.84 -3.50
CA MET A 388 6.05 7.21 -2.71
C MET A 388 6.40 8.33 -1.73
N ILE A 389 5.38 9.12 -1.42
CA ILE A 389 5.39 10.20 -0.42
C ILE A 389 4.43 9.81 0.68
N PHE A 390 4.90 9.76 1.93
CA PHE A 390 4.04 9.57 3.09
C PHE A 390 3.74 10.89 3.78
N ILE A 391 2.51 10.98 4.30
CA ILE A 391 2.09 11.99 5.28
C ILE A 391 1.68 11.29 6.58
N PRO A 392 1.80 11.95 7.74
CA PRO A 392 1.41 11.35 9.00
C PRO A 392 -0.11 11.12 9.07
N CYS A 393 -0.51 10.12 9.86
CA CYS A 393 -1.90 9.89 10.26
C CYS A 393 -1.99 9.76 11.79
N LEU A 394 -3.13 10.14 12.33
CA LEU A 394 -3.36 10.23 13.77
C LEU A 394 -3.18 8.87 14.46
N HIS A 395 -2.24 8.81 15.40
CA HIS A 395 -1.85 7.60 16.14
C HIS A 395 -1.39 6.44 15.26
N GLY A 396 -1.04 6.69 14.00
CA GLY A 396 -0.68 5.65 13.04
C GLY A 396 -1.82 4.70 12.70
N ARG A 397 -3.08 5.10 12.93
CA ARG A 397 -4.24 4.24 12.66
C ARG A 397 -4.59 4.27 11.19
N SER A 398 -4.80 3.07 10.63
CA SER A 398 -5.42 2.82 9.34
C SER A 398 -6.26 1.55 9.40
N HIS A 399 -7.06 1.27 8.39
CA HIS A 399 -8.01 0.14 8.34
C HIS A 399 -8.98 0.15 9.54
N ALA A 400 -9.36 1.32 9.98
CA ALA A 400 -10.26 1.53 11.12
C ALA A 400 -11.08 2.81 10.94
N PRO A 401 -12.32 2.87 11.43
CA PRO A 401 -13.17 4.06 11.31
C PRO A 401 -12.58 5.32 11.96
N GLU A 402 -11.66 5.16 12.91
CA GLU A 402 -10.96 6.23 13.60
C GLU A 402 -9.75 6.78 12.85
N GLU A 403 -9.45 6.27 11.65
CA GLU A 403 -8.41 6.81 10.78
C GLU A 403 -8.65 8.30 10.54
N TRP A 404 -7.60 9.10 10.77
CA TRP A 404 -7.68 10.55 10.64
C TRP A 404 -6.37 11.18 10.21
N ILE A 405 -6.48 12.22 9.40
CA ILE A 405 -5.40 13.18 9.10
C ILE A 405 -5.91 14.59 9.26
N GLU A 406 -5.01 15.53 9.53
CA GLU A 406 -5.36 16.93 9.51
C GLU A 406 -5.36 17.49 8.08
N PRO A 407 -6.28 18.42 7.73
CA PRO A 407 -6.31 19.04 6.41
C PRO A 407 -4.97 19.63 5.96
N ALA A 408 -4.19 20.15 6.91
CA ALA A 408 -2.87 20.72 6.66
C ALA A 408 -1.86 19.67 6.20
N GLN A 409 -1.92 18.44 6.75
CA GLN A 409 -1.04 17.34 6.37
C GLN A 409 -1.29 16.91 4.91
N LEU A 410 -2.55 16.81 4.51
CA LEU A 410 -2.91 16.51 3.12
C LEU A 410 -2.48 17.62 2.17
N LEU A 411 -2.66 18.88 2.57
CA LEU A 411 -2.22 20.03 1.77
C LEU A 411 -0.71 20.02 1.57
N ASP A 412 0.07 19.74 2.61
CA ASP A 412 1.53 19.70 2.54
C ASP A 412 2.01 18.55 1.66
N GLY A 413 1.46 17.33 1.81
CA GLY A 413 1.75 16.19 0.93
C GLY A 413 1.41 16.49 -0.53
N THR A 414 0.26 17.13 -0.79
CA THR A 414 -0.16 17.51 -2.15
C THR A 414 0.75 18.58 -2.77
N ARG A 415 1.23 19.54 -1.99
CA ARG A 415 2.23 20.52 -2.43
C ARG A 415 3.55 19.85 -2.80
N VAL A 416 4.01 18.89 -1.98
CA VAL A 416 5.22 18.11 -2.27
C VAL A 416 5.02 17.27 -3.53
N LEU A 417 3.88 16.61 -3.71
CA LEU A 417 3.57 15.87 -4.92
C LEU A 417 3.59 16.76 -6.17
N TYR A 418 2.93 17.93 -6.11
CA TYR A 418 2.95 18.92 -7.22
C TYR A 418 4.37 19.32 -7.60
N GLN A 419 5.19 19.66 -6.60
CA GLN A 419 6.56 20.09 -6.85
C GLN A 419 7.43 18.93 -7.34
N THR A 420 7.26 17.72 -6.81
CA THR A 420 7.94 16.50 -7.26
C THR A 420 7.67 16.23 -8.74
N VAL A 421 6.40 16.29 -9.17
CA VAL A 421 6.03 16.11 -10.59
C VAL A 421 6.78 17.12 -11.47
N ARG A 422 6.88 18.38 -11.05
CA ARG A 422 7.60 19.42 -11.81
C ARG A 422 9.11 19.23 -11.81
N VAL A 423 9.68 18.77 -10.70
CA VAL A 423 11.12 18.44 -10.61
C VAL A 423 11.46 17.30 -11.56
N LEU A 424 10.68 16.23 -11.50
CA LEU A 424 10.86 15.06 -12.36
C LEU A 424 10.67 15.40 -13.84
N ASP A 425 9.64 16.20 -14.18
CA ASP A 425 9.41 16.62 -15.57
C ASP A 425 10.62 17.35 -16.15
N ARG A 426 11.19 18.31 -15.40
CA ARG A 426 12.40 19.04 -15.82
C ARG A 426 13.62 18.12 -15.96
N ALA A 427 13.86 17.24 -14.98
CA ALA A 427 14.99 16.33 -14.96
C ALA A 427 14.96 15.34 -16.13
N LEU A 428 13.80 14.71 -16.35
CA LEU A 428 13.61 13.72 -17.40
C LEU A 428 13.56 14.34 -18.81
N ALA A 429 13.12 15.58 -18.94
CA ALA A 429 13.15 16.30 -20.21
C ALA A 429 14.57 16.68 -20.67
N GLY A 430 15.48 16.94 -19.74
CA GLY A 430 16.89 17.30 -20.04
C GLY A 430 17.82 16.11 -20.27
N SER A 431 17.36 14.89 -20.07
CA SER A 431 18.19 13.66 -20.17
C SER A 431 18.15 12.99 -21.54
N THR A 432 17.70 13.70 -22.59
CA THR A 432 17.59 13.19 -24.00
C THR A 432 18.65 13.82 -24.91
#